data_30532a25b813b53ecac100a66976a189
#
_entry.id   30532a25b813b53ecac100a66976a189
#
_cell.length_a   1.000
_cell.length_b   1.000
_cell.length_c   1.000
_cell.angle_alpha   90.00
_cell.angle_beta   90.00
_cell.angle_gamma   90.00
#
_symmetry.space_group_name_H-M   'P 1'
#
loop_
_entity.id
_entity.type
_entity.pdbx_description
1 polymer ?
#
loop_
_entity_poly.entity_id
_entity_poly.type
_entity_poly.pdbx_seq_one_letter_code
_entity_poly.pdbx_strand_id
1 'polypeptide(L)'
;MNIPRKRATIGVAAIAALTMPLVVISAAAPAAGTSAVASQPAADVATAVTYAPQSGPIGQHPTATGAQSSPIRRAILDNIAHTPQQQTIRVVAWNFDDQGITTALINAHRRGVHVQVLVWDQNCGSGTVHLRAVLGVSGDASFFKCIQNSARGPEGKGQLHQKSFTFSRTGTASHVSLVTSYNPTDHANENQYNVALQFVNNQTMHDDLKALFVQQTADQPRPAQCQTAAANDGRLFQHFFNGYGVMAYPLDCIAEDPLITRLRTIPNPDHAVIRVATSGLTNERARRIAEELVRLRKAGAWVKVMHTAGAGPVVRSILDEGGVTRLDTQTCGGAPANDVSFNHSKMLLVSYLSAGTRTYRSWVGSDNMADSSINSDELMVQVPQQVHYEALTDFFDFTWQREAAQC
;
A
#
# COMPACT_ATOMS: atom_id res chain seq x y z
N MET A 1 -48.32 -2.35 11.82
CA MET A 1 -48.40 -2.72 10.38
C MET A 1 -47.57 -3.98 10.16
N ASN A 2 -48.26 -5.11 10.00
CA ASN A 2 -47.62 -6.44 9.88
C ASN A 2 -47.25 -6.70 8.42
N ILE A 3 -45.99 -7.06 8.18
CA ILE A 3 -45.50 -7.54 6.86
C ILE A 3 -45.32 -9.06 6.94
N PRO A 4 -45.92 -9.89 6.04
CA PRO A 4 -45.80 -11.32 6.11
C PRO A 4 -44.50 -11.84 5.49
N ARG A 5 -43.83 -12.77 6.20
CA ARG A 5 -42.66 -13.53 5.70
C ARG A 5 -43.14 -14.62 4.72
N LYS A 6 -42.60 -14.60 3.49
CA LYS A 6 -42.70 -15.70 2.54
C LYS A 6 -41.62 -16.77 2.84
N ARG A 7 -42.07 -18.00 3.06
CA ARG A 7 -41.20 -19.19 3.14
C ARG A 7 -40.87 -19.65 1.71
N ALA A 8 -39.58 -19.85 1.43
CA ALA A 8 -39.11 -20.51 0.22
C ALA A 8 -38.95 -22.02 0.47
N THR A 9 -39.56 -22.82 -0.37
CA THR A 9 -39.51 -24.29 -0.34
C THR A 9 -38.29 -24.74 -1.15
N ILE A 10 -37.42 -25.55 -0.55
CA ILE A 10 -36.24 -26.12 -1.19
C ILE A 10 -36.67 -27.43 -1.88
N GLY A 11 -36.55 -27.48 -3.19
CA GLY A 11 -36.73 -28.70 -3.97
C GLY A 11 -35.45 -29.53 -4.02
N VAL A 12 -35.56 -30.80 -3.67
CA VAL A 12 -34.50 -31.80 -3.75
C VAL A 12 -34.45 -32.35 -5.18
N ALA A 13 -33.30 -32.16 -5.86
CA ALA A 13 -33.05 -32.75 -7.17
C ALA A 13 -32.24 -34.06 -6.99
N ALA A 14 -32.75 -35.14 -7.58
CA ALA A 14 -32.14 -36.46 -7.54
C ALA A 14 -30.92 -36.53 -8.49
N ILE A 15 -29.81 -37.09 -7.98
CA ILE A 15 -28.61 -37.36 -8.77
C ILE A 15 -28.73 -38.75 -9.40
N ALA A 16 -28.71 -38.81 -10.73
CA ALA A 16 -28.61 -40.06 -11.49
C ALA A 16 -27.13 -40.43 -11.68
N ALA A 17 -26.79 -41.64 -11.24
CA ALA A 17 -25.46 -42.22 -11.45
C ALA A 17 -25.32 -42.79 -12.86
N LEU A 18 -24.36 -42.29 -13.64
CA LEU A 18 -23.95 -42.90 -14.92
C LEU A 18 -22.76 -43.84 -14.65
N THR A 19 -22.97 -45.12 -14.93
CA THR A 19 -21.92 -46.16 -14.98
C THR A 19 -21.32 -46.20 -16.39
N MET A 20 -20.01 -46.02 -16.50
CA MET A 20 -19.24 -46.24 -17.72
C MET A 20 -18.55 -47.62 -17.69
N PRO A 21 -18.49 -48.34 -18.82
CA PRO A 21 -17.83 -49.64 -18.88
C PRO A 21 -16.30 -49.48 -19.00
N LEU A 22 -15.59 -50.37 -18.32
CA LEU A 22 -14.17 -50.53 -18.33
C LEU A 22 -13.71 -51.23 -19.62
N VAL A 23 -12.92 -50.55 -20.47
CA VAL A 23 -12.26 -51.18 -21.64
C VAL A 23 -10.88 -51.59 -21.24
N VAL A 24 -10.61 -52.90 -21.25
CA VAL A 24 -9.27 -53.47 -21.01
C VAL A 24 -8.57 -53.54 -22.37
N ILE A 25 -7.47 -52.78 -22.52
CA ILE A 25 -6.59 -52.86 -23.68
C ILE A 25 -5.36 -53.67 -23.28
N SER A 26 -5.19 -54.84 -23.92
CA SER A 26 -4.04 -55.69 -23.77
C SER A 26 -2.87 -55.13 -24.60
N ALA A 27 -1.75 -54.79 -23.96
CA ALA A 27 -0.55 -54.33 -24.67
C ALA A 27 0.44 -55.50 -24.91
N ALA A 28 0.74 -55.74 -26.19
CA ALA A 28 1.82 -56.61 -26.60
C ALA A 28 3.20 -55.93 -26.47
N ALA A 29 4.17 -56.62 -25.94
CA ALA A 29 5.56 -56.13 -25.78
C ALA A 29 6.28 -56.13 -27.14
N PRO A 30 7.06 -55.09 -27.50
CA PRO A 30 7.98 -55.14 -28.63
C PRO A 30 9.38 -55.56 -28.18
N ALA A 31 10.07 -56.22 -29.10
CA ALA A 31 11.40 -56.79 -28.97
C ALA A 31 12.51 -55.72 -28.76
N ALA A 32 13.54 -56.12 -28.04
CA ALA A 32 14.74 -55.34 -27.79
C ALA A 32 15.54 -55.08 -29.07
N GLY A 33 15.57 -53.80 -29.48
CA GLY A 33 16.50 -53.29 -30.48
C GLY A 33 17.58 -52.45 -29.80
N THR A 34 18.82 -52.83 -29.91
CA THR A 34 20.00 -52.06 -29.48
C THR A 34 20.16 -50.84 -30.38
N SER A 35 19.84 -49.66 -29.88
CA SER A 35 20.10 -48.39 -30.55
C SER A 35 21.32 -47.73 -29.90
N ALA A 36 22.29 -47.36 -30.75
CA ALA A 36 23.46 -46.57 -30.36
C ALA A 36 23.06 -45.24 -29.75
N VAL A 37 23.58 -44.91 -28.59
CA VAL A 37 23.42 -43.64 -27.93
C VAL A 37 24.21 -42.59 -28.71
N ALA A 38 23.52 -41.80 -29.53
CA ALA A 38 24.08 -40.56 -30.07
C ALA A 38 24.18 -39.56 -28.91
N SER A 39 25.39 -39.10 -28.62
CA SER A 39 25.65 -38.00 -27.68
C SER A 39 24.89 -36.73 -28.16
N GLN A 40 23.82 -36.35 -27.48
CA GLN A 40 23.22 -35.05 -27.68
C GLN A 40 24.22 -33.95 -27.28
N PRO A 41 24.37 -32.88 -28.07
CA PRO A 41 25.13 -31.73 -27.65
C PRO A 41 24.50 -31.16 -26.38
N ALA A 42 25.35 -30.78 -25.42
CA ALA A 42 24.90 -30.11 -24.20
C ALA A 42 23.98 -28.95 -24.57
N ALA A 43 22.75 -29.02 -24.13
CA ALA A 43 21.82 -27.88 -24.25
C ALA A 43 22.49 -26.68 -23.57
N ASP A 44 22.64 -25.60 -24.31
CA ASP A 44 23.03 -24.31 -23.76
C ASP A 44 22.18 -24.06 -22.51
N VAL A 45 22.82 -24.02 -21.35
CA VAL A 45 22.23 -23.59 -20.12
C VAL A 45 21.97 -22.10 -20.31
N ALA A 46 20.79 -21.76 -20.80
CA ALA A 46 20.32 -20.38 -20.78
C ALA A 46 20.49 -19.91 -19.35
N THR A 47 21.38 -18.98 -19.11
CA THR A 47 21.57 -18.34 -17.81
C THR A 47 20.23 -17.73 -17.42
N ALA A 48 19.53 -18.41 -16.52
CA ALA A 48 18.27 -17.91 -16.00
C ALA A 48 18.53 -16.51 -15.44
N VAL A 49 17.90 -15.50 -16.02
CA VAL A 49 18.03 -14.11 -15.54
C VAL A 49 17.59 -14.12 -14.10
N THR A 50 18.53 -13.90 -13.20
CA THR A 50 18.28 -13.93 -11.77
C THR A 50 17.49 -12.67 -11.40
N TYR A 51 16.30 -12.82 -10.84
CA TYR A 51 15.48 -11.70 -10.42
C TYR A 51 16.20 -10.81 -9.39
N ALA A 52 16.26 -9.52 -9.67
CA ALA A 52 16.83 -8.51 -8.81
C ALA A 52 15.84 -7.32 -8.70
N PRO A 53 15.14 -7.18 -7.56
CA PRO A 53 14.24 -6.05 -7.36
C PRO A 53 15.00 -4.73 -7.36
N GLN A 54 14.37 -3.66 -7.82
CA GLN A 54 14.96 -2.32 -7.90
C GLN A 54 14.48 -1.44 -6.75
N SER A 55 15.38 -0.66 -6.12
CA SER A 55 15.00 0.35 -5.14
C SER A 55 14.45 1.59 -5.84
N GLY A 56 13.49 2.25 -5.20
CA GLY A 56 13.01 3.55 -5.62
C GLY A 56 11.50 3.65 -5.71
N PRO A 57 11.00 4.77 -6.23
CA PRO A 57 9.58 5.00 -6.42
C PRO A 57 9.01 4.20 -7.59
N ILE A 58 7.76 3.77 -7.41
CA ILE A 58 6.96 3.10 -8.44
C ILE A 58 5.65 3.87 -8.55
N GLY A 59 5.43 4.56 -9.65
CA GLY A 59 4.17 5.21 -9.97
C GLY A 59 3.24 4.25 -10.70
N GLN A 60 1.95 4.30 -10.38
CA GLN A 60 0.90 3.55 -11.05
C GLN A 60 -0.14 4.49 -11.60
N HIS A 61 -0.49 4.31 -12.86
CA HIS A 61 -1.56 5.01 -13.54
C HIS A 61 -2.72 4.03 -13.81
N PRO A 62 -3.97 4.49 -13.73
CA PRO A 62 -5.11 3.72 -14.20
C PRO A 62 -4.92 3.35 -15.67
N THR A 63 -5.24 2.11 -16.03
CA THR A 63 -5.10 1.64 -17.41
C THR A 63 -6.33 0.87 -17.82
N ALA A 64 -6.72 0.99 -19.10
CA ALA A 64 -7.81 0.22 -19.67
C ALA A 64 -7.57 -1.31 -19.64
N THR A 65 -6.32 -1.74 -19.46
CA THR A 65 -5.93 -3.15 -19.33
C THR A 65 -5.90 -3.62 -17.85
N GLY A 66 -6.26 -2.73 -16.91
CA GLY A 66 -6.44 -3.04 -15.50
C GLY A 66 -5.23 -3.68 -14.83
N ALA A 67 -5.47 -4.74 -14.07
CA ALA A 67 -4.49 -5.38 -13.21
C ALA A 67 -3.19 -5.84 -13.90
N GLN A 68 -3.23 -6.20 -15.19
CA GLN A 68 -2.06 -6.74 -15.90
C GLN A 68 -0.96 -5.72 -16.13
N SER A 69 -1.29 -4.44 -16.24
CA SER A 69 -0.35 -3.37 -16.53
C SER A 69 0.07 -2.54 -15.32
N SER A 70 -0.49 -2.82 -14.12
CA SER A 70 -0.17 -2.11 -12.90
C SER A 70 1.29 -2.35 -12.45
N PRO A 71 2.18 -1.33 -12.46
CA PRO A 71 3.57 -1.49 -12.07
C PRO A 71 3.76 -1.90 -10.61
N ILE A 72 2.94 -1.35 -9.69
CA ILE A 72 3.00 -1.69 -8.26
C ILE A 72 2.61 -3.15 -8.07
N ARG A 73 1.48 -3.56 -8.66
CA ARG A 73 1.03 -4.96 -8.61
C ARG A 73 2.09 -5.93 -9.16
N ARG A 74 2.70 -5.59 -10.29
CA ARG A 74 3.77 -6.39 -10.88
C ARG A 74 4.95 -6.54 -9.94
N ALA A 75 5.44 -5.45 -9.35
CA ALA A 75 6.54 -5.51 -8.37
C ALA A 75 6.18 -6.40 -7.17
N ILE A 76 4.94 -6.36 -6.69
CA ILE A 76 4.46 -7.25 -5.62
C ILE A 76 4.49 -8.71 -6.08
N LEU A 77 3.93 -9.02 -7.25
CA LEU A 77 3.87 -10.38 -7.78
C LEU A 77 5.28 -10.96 -8.04
N ASP A 78 6.18 -10.18 -8.61
CA ASP A 78 7.55 -10.59 -8.89
C ASP A 78 8.31 -10.87 -7.59
N ASN A 79 8.16 -10.02 -6.56
CA ASN A 79 8.74 -10.27 -5.25
C ASN A 79 8.18 -11.55 -4.61
N ILE A 80 6.87 -11.80 -4.68
CA ILE A 80 6.25 -13.04 -4.15
C ILE A 80 6.77 -14.27 -4.90
N ALA A 81 6.82 -14.20 -6.23
CA ALA A 81 7.25 -15.33 -7.08
C ALA A 81 8.67 -15.77 -6.78
N HIS A 82 9.57 -14.82 -6.52
CA HIS A 82 10.99 -15.06 -6.30
C HIS A 82 11.40 -15.15 -4.82
N THR A 83 10.43 -15.17 -3.90
CA THR A 83 10.69 -15.42 -2.47
C THR A 83 10.99 -16.91 -2.27
N PRO A 84 12.21 -17.29 -1.79
CA PRO A 84 12.57 -18.69 -1.55
C PRO A 84 11.79 -19.32 -0.38
N GLN A 85 11.78 -20.64 -0.33
CA GLN A 85 11.23 -21.37 0.82
C GLN A 85 11.92 -20.96 2.13
N GLN A 86 11.21 -21.08 3.26
CA GLN A 86 11.64 -20.66 4.60
C GLN A 86 11.89 -19.16 4.77
N GLN A 87 11.69 -18.35 3.72
CA GLN A 87 11.67 -16.89 3.85
C GLN A 87 10.27 -16.40 4.22
N THR A 88 10.19 -15.16 4.69
CA THR A 88 8.94 -14.59 5.19
C THR A 88 8.44 -13.47 4.30
N ILE A 89 7.16 -13.53 3.94
CA ILE A 89 6.38 -12.44 3.35
C ILE A 89 5.43 -11.92 4.40
N ARG A 90 5.40 -10.59 4.66
CA ARG A 90 4.41 -9.93 5.50
C ARG A 90 3.62 -8.93 4.68
N VAL A 91 2.32 -8.97 4.80
CA VAL A 91 1.39 -8.07 4.11
C VAL A 91 0.52 -7.37 5.15
N VAL A 92 0.43 -6.06 5.05
CA VAL A 92 -0.58 -5.26 5.75
C VAL A 92 -1.39 -4.55 4.69
N ALA A 93 -2.71 -4.63 4.74
CA ALA A 93 -3.60 -3.99 3.78
C ALA A 93 -4.89 -3.51 4.45
N TRP A 94 -5.42 -2.39 3.96
CA TRP A 94 -6.74 -1.93 4.36
C TRP A 94 -7.85 -2.70 3.61
N ASN A 95 -7.69 -2.89 2.31
CA ASN A 95 -8.59 -3.67 1.46
C ASN A 95 -7.78 -4.65 0.61
N PHE A 96 -8.34 -5.85 0.39
CA PHE A 96 -7.64 -6.93 -0.28
C PHE A 96 -8.64 -7.83 -1.04
N ASP A 97 -8.68 -7.72 -2.37
CA ASP A 97 -9.52 -8.60 -3.21
C ASP A 97 -8.84 -9.05 -4.52
N ASP A 98 -7.58 -8.62 -4.80
CA ASP A 98 -6.82 -9.04 -5.98
C ASP A 98 -6.55 -10.54 -5.97
N GLN A 99 -7.24 -11.26 -6.86
CA GLN A 99 -7.15 -12.72 -6.97
C GLN A 99 -5.78 -13.20 -7.47
N GLY A 100 -5.07 -12.38 -8.24
CA GLY A 100 -3.72 -12.70 -8.71
C GLY A 100 -2.72 -12.68 -7.55
N ILE A 101 -2.75 -11.65 -6.70
CA ILE A 101 -1.91 -11.56 -5.50
C ILE A 101 -2.31 -12.68 -4.50
N THR A 102 -3.62 -12.91 -4.31
CA THR A 102 -4.13 -14.04 -3.50
C THR A 102 -3.53 -15.37 -3.96
N THR A 103 -3.63 -15.68 -5.24
CA THR A 103 -3.09 -16.92 -5.83
C THR A 103 -1.57 -17.01 -5.68
N ALA A 104 -0.85 -15.91 -5.89
CA ALA A 104 0.60 -15.87 -5.75
C ALA A 104 1.04 -16.15 -4.30
N LEU A 105 0.35 -15.59 -3.29
CA LEU A 105 0.62 -15.83 -1.87
C LEU A 105 0.33 -17.28 -1.46
N ILE A 106 -0.78 -17.88 -1.95
CA ILE A 106 -1.10 -19.29 -1.73
C ILE A 106 -0.01 -20.18 -2.32
N ASN A 107 0.43 -19.89 -3.54
CA ASN A 107 1.49 -20.65 -4.20
C ASN A 107 2.84 -20.50 -3.49
N ALA A 108 3.15 -19.29 -2.98
CA ALA A 108 4.33 -19.08 -2.14
C ALA A 108 4.27 -19.92 -0.85
N HIS A 109 3.14 -19.91 -0.16
CA HIS A 109 2.92 -20.74 1.02
C HIS A 109 3.12 -22.24 0.72
N ARG A 110 2.55 -22.73 -0.39
CA ARG A 110 2.72 -24.13 -0.84
C ARG A 110 4.17 -24.50 -1.19
N ARG A 111 4.98 -23.52 -1.58
CA ARG A 111 6.44 -23.69 -1.78
C ARG A 111 7.23 -23.69 -0.46
N GLY A 112 6.59 -23.52 0.69
CA GLY A 112 7.23 -23.45 2.00
C GLY A 112 7.70 -22.05 2.41
N VAL A 113 7.14 -21.00 1.80
CA VAL A 113 7.34 -19.61 2.24
C VAL A 113 6.41 -19.33 3.43
N HIS A 114 6.90 -18.62 4.42
CA HIS A 114 6.09 -18.13 5.53
C HIS A 114 5.30 -16.90 5.09
N VAL A 115 3.97 -16.99 5.05
CA VAL A 115 3.10 -15.92 4.58
C VAL A 115 2.23 -15.41 5.72
N GLN A 116 2.41 -14.15 6.12
CA GLN A 116 1.73 -13.51 7.23
C GLN A 116 0.95 -12.30 6.71
N VAL A 117 -0.36 -12.27 6.93
CA VAL A 117 -1.26 -11.26 6.35
C VAL A 117 -2.14 -10.65 7.43
N LEU A 118 -2.20 -9.31 7.45
CA LEU A 118 -3.14 -8.53 8.26
C LEU A 118 -4.01 -7.69 7.32
N VAL A 119 -5.33 -7.76 7.49
CA VAL A 119 -6.30 -6.97 6.73
C VAL A 119 -7.30 -6.36 7.70
N TRP A 120 -7.75 -5.13 7.45
CA TRP A 120 -8.82 -4.53 8.23
C TRP A 120 -10.10 -5.37 8.14
N ASP A 121 -10.77 -5.63 9.28
CA ASP A 121 -11.83 -6.63 9.40
C ASP A 121 -13.05 -6.36 8.51
N GLN A 122 -13.44 -5.11 8.33
CA GLN A 122 -14.56 -4.76 7.44
C GLN A 122 -14.27 -5.08 5.97
N ASN A 123 -13.01 -5.26 5.61
CA ASN A 123 -12.54 -5.65 4.27
C ASN A 123 -12.04 -7.11 4.21
N CYS A 124 -12.24 -7.88 5.26
CA CYS A 124 -11.99 -9.33 5.29
C CYS A 124 -13.15 -10.12 4.65
N GLY A 125 -13.62 -9.65 3.49
CA GLY A 125 -14.76 -10.22 2.78
C GLY A 125 -14.42 -11.38 1.86
N SER A 126 -15.28 -11.58 0.85
CA SER A 126 -15.21 -12.71 -0.09
C SER A 126 -13.87 -12.83 -0.82
N GLY A 127 -13.19 -11.73 -1.12
CA GLY A 127 -11.89 -11.71 -1.80
C GLY A 127 -10.75 -12.41 -1.02
N THR A 128 -10.87 -12.50 0.31
CA THR A 128 -9.82 -13.06 1.17
C THR A 128 -10.12 -14.46 1.71
N VAL A 129 -11.35 -14.97 1.54
CA VAL A 129 -11.80 -16.25 2.15
C VAL A 129 -10.88 -17.41 1.80
N HIS A 130 -10.47 -17.53 0.55
CA HIS A 130 -9.59 -18.62 0.11
C HIS A 130 -8.19 -18.52 0.71
N LEU A 131 -7.60 -17.34 0.72
CA LEU A 131 -6.28 -17.11 1.32
C LEU A 131 -6.31 -17.41 2.83
N ARG A 132 -7.36 -16.95 3.53
CA ARG A 132 -7.57 -17.20 4.94
C ARG A 132 -7.74 -18.69 5.25
N ALA A 133 -8.49 -19.43 4.41
CA ALA A 133 -8.68 -20.87 4.57
C ALA A 133 -7.37 -21.65 4.40
N VAL A 134 -6.48 -21.21 3.50
CA VAL A 134 -5.18 -21.88 3.26
C VAL A 134 -4.15 -21.55 4.32
N LEU A 135 -4.04 -20.28 4.75
CA LEU A 135 -3.03 -19.86 5.72
C LEU A 135 -3.42 -20.17 7.17
N GLY A 136 -4.72 -20.29 7.46
CA GLY A 136 -5.23 -20.34 8.81
C GLY A 136 -5.26 -18.98 9.50
N VAL A 137 -5.87 -18.91 10.69
CA VAL A 137 -6.03 -17.65 11.46
C VAL A 137 -5.01 -17.52 12.59
N SER A 138 -4.27 -18.57 12.87
CA SER A 138 -3.25 -18.62 13.92
C SER A 138 -2.14 -19.57 13.47
N GLY A 139 -0.90 -19.22 13.75
CA GLY A 139 0.27 -20.02 13.43
C GLY A 139 1.52 -19.16 13.53
N ASP A 140 2.66 -19.76 13.86
CA ASP A 140 3.91 -19.02 14.02
C ASP A 140 4.52 -18.65 12.66
N ALA A 141 4.39 -19.53 11.67
CA ALA A 141 5.02 -19.37 10.37
C ALA A 141 4.13 -18.65 9.35
N SER A 142 2.86 -19.06 9.24
CA SER A 142 1.90 -18.47 8.30
C SER A 142 0.55 -18.27 8.96
N PHE A 143 -0.10 -17.15 8.65
CA PHE A 143 -1.45 -16.86 9.14
C PHE A 143 -2.11 -15.74 8.34
N PHE A 144 -3.44 -15.63 8.47
CA PHE A 144 -4.25 -14.50 8.01
C PHE A 144 -5.10 -14.00 9.18
N LYS A 145 -4.92 -12.74 9.57
CA LYS A 145 -5.73 -12.10 10.62
C LYS A 145 -6.55 -10.95 10.07
N CYS A 146 -7.82 -10.89 10.47
CA CYS A 146 -8.67 -9.72 10.33
C CYS A 146 -8.51 -8.86 11.58
N ILE A 147 -8.07 -7.63 11.41
CA ILE A 147 -7.78 -6.69 12.51
C ILE A 147 -8.97 -5.76 12.69
N GLN A 148 -9.55 -5.73 13.87
CA GLN A 148 -10.63 -4.82 14.21
C GLN A 148 -10.11 -3.40 14.45
N ASN A 149 -10.77 -2.40 13.86
CA ASN A 149 -10.40 -1.00 14.03
C ASN A 149 -8.90 -0.77 13.71
N SER A 150 -8.22 0.02 14.54
CA SER A 150 -6.78 0.16 14.55
C SER A 150 -6.17 -0.84 15.54
N ALA A 151 -5.21 -1.65 15.12
CA ALA A 151 -4.54 -2.65 15.98
C ALA A 151 -3.77 -2.02 17.14
N ARG A 152 -3.29 -0.79 16.99
CA ARG A 152 -2.44 -0.07 17.93
C ARG A 152 -3.09 1.18 18.50
N GLY A 153 -4.23 1.60 17.93
CA GLY A 153 -4.95 2.81 18.27
C GLY A 153 -5.88 2.66 19.49
N PRO A 154 -6.74 3.66 19.69
CA PRO A 154 -7.75 3.62 20.73
C PRO A 154 -8.76 2.51 20.50
N GLU A 155 -9.21 1.89 21.56
CA GLU A 155 -10.23 0.83 21.52
C GLU A 155 -11.50 1.31 20.78
N GLY A 156 -11.96 0.50 19.83
CA GLY A 156 -13.16 0.77 19.06
C GLY A 156 -13.04 1.93 18.03
N LYS A 157 -11.84 2.44 17.75
CA LYS A 157 -11.62 3.55 16.83
C LYS A 157 -10.56 3.23 15.78
N GLY A 158 -10.57 4.05 14.70
CA GLY A 158 -9.58 3.98 13.63
C GLY A 158 -9.74 2.75 12.75
N GLN A 159 -8.72 2.51 11.94
CA GLN A 159 -8.65 1.44 10.94
C GLN A 159 -7.22 0.95 10.82
N LEU A 160 -7.02 -0.30 10.43
CA LEU A 160 -5.73 -0.75 9.91
C LEU A 160 -5.61 -0.23 8.47
N HIS A 161 -5.14 1.03 8.30
CA HIS A 161 -5.12 1.68 6.98
C HIS A 161 -3.74 1.68 6.30
N GLN A 162 -2.71 1.16 6.94
CA GLN A 162 -1.38 0.91 6.36
C GLN A 162 -1.47 -0.02 5.14
N LYS A 163 -0.59 0.18 4.15
CA LYS A 163 -0.39 -0.72 3.00
C LYS A 163 1.10 -0.96 2.83
N SER A 164 1.54 -2.16 3.13
CA SER A 164 2.96 -2.54 3.02
C SER A 164 3.14 -4.02 2.74
N PHE A 165 4.23 -4.33 2.03
CA PHE A 165 4.70 -5.68 1.75
C PHE A 165 6.17 -5.76 2.15
N THR A 166 6.54 -6.73 2.95
CA THR A 166 7.95 -6.97 3.30
C THR A 166 8.34 -8.40 2.97
N PHE A 167 9.57 -8.56 2.48
CA PHE A 167 10.15 -9.82 2.07
C PHE A 167 11.51 -9.95 2.76
N SER A 168 11.70 -10.98 3.58
CA SER A 168 13.00 -11.20 4.21
C SER A 168 14.08 -11.46 3.18
N ARG A 169 13.73 -12.12 2.06
CA ARG A 169 14.54 -12.30 0.85
C ARG A 169 13.64 -12.47 -0.36
N THR A 170 14.05 -11.93 -1.53
CA THR A 170 13.45 -12.21 -2.83
C THR A 170 14.50 -12.10 -3.93
N GLY A 171 14.57 -13.10 -4.81
CA GLY A 171 15.64 -13.19 -5.80
C GLY A 171 17.02 -13.10 -5.16
N THR A 172 17.83 -12.16 -5.63
CA THR A 172 19.19 -11.90 -5.10
C THR A 172 19.21 -10.97 -3.89
N ALA A 173 18.10 -10.33 -3.54
CA ALA A 173 18.03 -9.29 -2.52
C ALA A 173 17.49 -9.81 -1.19
N SER A 174 18.00 -9.24 -0.10
CA SER A 174 17.50 -9.44 1.27
C SER A 174 16.84 -8.14 1.77
N HIS A 175 15.97 -8.24 2.79
CA HIS A 175 15.38 -7.08 3.46
C HIS A 175 14.71 -6.13 2.45
N VAL A 176 13.79 -6.67 1.64
CA VAL A 176 13.01 -5.88 0.67
C VAL A 176 11.71 -5.45 1.32
N SER A 177 11.39 -4.16 1.18
CA SER A 177 10.17 -3.55 1.73
C SER A 177 9.51 -2.66 0.68
N LEU A 178 8.20 -2.76 0.54
CA LEU A 178 7.40 -1.91 -0.33
C LEU A 178 6.31 -1.24 0.51
N VAL A 179 6.33 0.09 0.59
CA VAL A 179 5.32 0.92 1.25
C VAL A 179 4.58 1.71 0.20
N THR A 180 3.24 1.71 0.26
CA THR A 180 2.44 2.19 -0.85
C THR A 180 1.11 2.83 -0.41
N SER A 181 0.52 3.63 -1.30
CA SER A 181 -0.87 4.05 -1.22
C SER A 181 -1.84 3.01 -1.80
N TYR A 182 -1.34 2.04 -2.57
CA TYR A 182 -2.09 1.04 -3.31
C TYR A 182 -2.71 -0.01 -2.38
N ASN A 183 -4.02 -0.21 -2.47
CA ASN A 183 -4.68 -1.40 -1.96
C ASN A 183 -4.57 -2.53 -3.01
N PRO A 184 -4.32 -3.78 -2.61
CA PRO A 184 -4.33 -4.90 -3.55
C PRO A 184 -5.77 -5.27 -3.96
N THR A 185 -6.36 -4.44 -4.83
CA THR A 185 -7.73 -4.58 -5.34
C THR A 185 -7.80 -4.30 -6.83
N ASP A 186 -8.80 -4.89 -7.51
CA ASP A 186 -9.04 -4.62 -8.93
C ASP A 186 -9.37 -3.14 -9.15
N HIS A 187 -10.17 -2.54 -8.27
CA HIS A 187 -10.49 -1.11 -8.34
C HIS A 187 -9.22 -0.21 -8.29
N ALA A 188 -8.23 -0.56 -7.46
CA ALA A 188 -6.98 0.19 -7.40
C ALA A 188 -6.15 0.06 -8.69
N ASN A 189 -6.26 -1.07 -9.39
CA ASN A 189 -5.59 -1.28 -10.67
C ASN A 189 -6.23 -0.48 -11.81
N GLU A 190 -7.55 -0.37 -11.80
CA GLU A 190 -8.34 0.16 -12.91
C GLU A 190 -8.55 1.68 -12.82
N ASN A 191 -8.71 2.21 -11.60
CA ASN A 191 -9.25 3.54 -11.40
C ASN A 191 -8.34 4.49 -10.62
N GLN A 192 -7.21 4.02 -10.02
CA GLN A 192 -6.46 4.83 -9.10
C GLN A 192 -5.03 5.13 -9.56
N TYR A 193 -4.62 6.41 -9.43
CA TYR A 193 -3.22 6.79 -9.43
C TYR A 193 -2.65 6.49 -8.05
N ASN A 194 -1.73 5.56 -7.96
CA ASN A 194 -1.07 5.14 -6.73
C ASN A 194 0.45 5.29 -6.83
N VAL A 195 1.09 5.33 -5.66
CA VAL A 195 2.54 5.43 -5.55
C VAL A 195 3.07 4.43 -4.52
N ALA A 196 4.24 3.88 -4.77
CA ALA A 196 4.99 3.06 -3.83
C ALA A 196 6.45 3.51 -3.73
N LEU A 197 7.08 3.21 -2.61
CA LEU A 197 8.53 3.20 -2.46
C LEU A 197 8.98 1.77 -2.15
N GLN A 198 9.88 1.25 -2.98
CA GLN A 198 10.53 -0.03 -2.75
C GLN A 198 11.94 0.19 -2.22
N PHE A 199 12.27 -0.45 -1.11
CA PHE A 199 13.58 -0.47 -0.46
C PHE A 199 14.17 -1.86 -0.66
N VAL A 200 15.40 -1.93 -1.15
CA VAL A 200 16.11 -3.17 -1.43
C VAL A 200 17.41 -3.21 -0.64
N ASN A 201 17.68 -4.33 0.02
CA ASN A 201 18.83 -4.51 0.91
C ASN A 201 18.91 -3.45 2.03
N ASN A 202 17.75 -2.93 2.47
CA ASN A 202 17.65 -1.96 3.55
C ASN A 202 17.16 -2.64 4.84
N GLN A 203 18.10 -3.19 5.59
CA GLN A 203 17.79 -3.93 6.83
C GLN A 203 17.04 -3.06 7.84
N THR A 204 17.49 -1.83 8.10
CA THR A 204 16.87 -0.95 9.09
C THR A 204 15.39 -0.70 8.75
N MET A 205 15.08 -0.33 7.51
CA MET A 205 13.69 -0.13 7.06
C MET A 205 12.86 -1.41 7.21
N HIS A 206 13.43 -2.56 6.83
CA HIS A 206 12.74 -3.84 6.95
C HIS A 206 12.47 -4.22 8.42
N ASP A 207 13.44 -3.99 9.32
CA ASP A 207 13.30 -4.31 10.74
C ASP A 207 12.29 -3.40 11.44
N ASP A 208 12.24 -2.11 11.09
CA ASP A 208 11.21 -1.18 11.56
C ASP A 208 9.80 -1.65 11.15
N LEU A 209 9.61 -2.00 9.87
CA LEU A 209 8.32 -2.49 9.38
C LEU A 209 7.95 -3.83 9.98
N LYS A 210 8.93 -4.70 10.25
CA LYS A 210 8.71 -5.96 10.98
C LYS A 210 8.28 -5.70 12.42
N ALA A 211 8.91 -4.75 13.11
CA ALA A 211 8.54 -4.38 14.47
C ALA A 211 7.10 -3.85 14.55
N LEU A 212 6.71 -2.99 13.59
CA LEU A 212 5.34 -2.51 13.45
C LEU A 212 4.35 -3.64 13.18
N PHE A 213 4.68 -4.55 12.26
CA PHE A 213 3.85 -5.72 11.96
C PHE A 213 3.60 -6.60 13.19
N VAL A 214 4.64 -6.82 14.01
CA VAL A 214 4.50 -7.59 15.26
C VAL A 214 3.55 -6.90 16.24
N GLN A 215 3.65 -5.58 16.41
CA GLN A 215 2.73 -4.82 17.25
C GLN A 215 1.28 -4.89 16.72
N GLN A 216 1.10 -4.78 15.41
CA GLN A 216 -0.23 -4.88 14.76
C GLN A 216 -0.79 -6.30 14.85
N THR A 217 0.06 -7.33 14.77
CA THR A 217 -0.34 -8.73 14.92
C THR A 217 -0.86 -9.04 16.33
N ALA A 218 -0.34 -8.36 17.35
CA ALA A 218 -0.82 -8.50 18.72
C ALA A 218 -2.27 -8.03 18.89
N ASP A 219 -2.72 -7.10 18.04
CA ASP A 219 -4.08 -6.56 18.01
C ASP A 219 -4.57 -6.17 19.41
N GLN A 220 -3.77 -5.36 20.09
CA GLN A 220 -4.02 -4.89 21.44
C GLN A 220 -4.28 -3.39 21.45
N PRO A 221 -5.52 -2.97 21.17
CA PRO A 221 -5.90 -1.57 21.21
C PRO A 221 -5.70 -1.02 22.63
N ARG A 222 -5.41 0.26 22.72
CA ARG A 222 -5.18 0.94 23.99
C ARG A 222 -6.43 1.69 24.46
N PRO A 223 -6.57 1.99 25.77
CA PRO A 223 -7.68 2.79 26.27
C PRO A 223 -7.83 4.10 25.47
N ALA A 224 -9.08 4.49 25.21
CA ALA A 224 -9.40 5.63 24.37
C ALA A 224 -8.98 6.99 24.99
N GLN A 225 -8.58 7.02 26.25
CA GLN A 225 -8.20 8.25 26.96
C GLN A 225 -6.67 8.37 27.01
N CYS A 226 -6.18 9.45 26.41
CA CYS A 226 -4.82 9.88 26.63
C CYS A 226 -4.71 10.49 28.03
N GLN A 227 -3.93 9.92 28.90
CA GLN A 227 -3.76 10.43 30.28
C GLN A 227 -3.01 11.75 30.32
N THR A 228 -2.20 12.06 29.31
CA THR A 228 -1.60 13.40 29.10
C THR A 228 -1.36 13.61 27.60
N ALA A 229 -1.75 14.77 27.08
CA ALA A 229 -1.50 15.16 25.69
C ALA A 229 -0.01 15.29 25.31
N ALA A 230 0.88 15.19 26.28
CA ALA A 230 2.33 15.31 26.10
C ALA A 230 3.07 13.98 26.03
N ALA A 231 2.42 12.88 26.33
CA ALA A 231 3.06 11.57 26.35
C ALA A 231 2.86 10.87 25.02
N ASN A 232 3.93 10.70 24.27
CA ASN A 232 4.02 9.63 23.29
C ASN A 232 3.96 8.31 24.08
N ASP A 233 2.79 7.72 24.19
CA ASP A 233 2.56 6.46 24.92
C ASP A 233 3.11 5.23 24.14
N GLY A 234 3.96 5.47 23.13
CA GLY A 234 4.57 4.47 22.28
C GLY A 234 3.69 4.06 21.07
N ARG A 235 2.53 4.69 20.85
CA ARG A 235 1.69 4.43 19.67
C ARG A 235 2.30 5.05 18.42
N LEU A 236 2.73 6.32 18.49
CA LEU A 236 3.50 6.91 17.41
C LEU A 236 4.89 6.28 17.37
N PHE A 237 5.15 5.55 16.31
CA PHE A 237 6.48 5.05 16.01
C PHE A 237 7.17 6.02 15.05
N GLN A 238 8.33 6.53 15.46
CA GLN A 238 9.18 7.35 14.61
C GLN A 238 10.63 6.88 14.70
N HIS A 239 11.21 6.56 13.55
CA HIS A 239 12.63 6.27 13.45
C HIS A 239 13.22 6.95 12.21
N PHE A 240 14.26 7.77 12.41
CA PHE A 240 14.95 8.48 11.33
C PHE A 240 16.43 8.06 11.32
N PHE A 241 16.92 7.63 10.17
CA PHE A 241 18.29 7.15 9.99
C PHE A 241 18.83 7.52 8.61
N ASN A 242 20.02 8.09 8.54
CA ASN A 242 20.70 8.45 7.28
C ASN A 242 19.81 9.22 6.28
N GLY A 243 18.92 10.09 6.79
CA GLY A 243 17.96 10.83 5.99
C GLY A 243 16.68 10.05 5.61
N TYR A 244 16.64 8.74 5.78
CA TYR A 244 15.43 7.96 5.73
C TYR A 244 14.58 8.16 6.97
N GLY A 245 13.30 7.79 6.89
CA GLY A 245 12.42 7.86 8.06
C GLY A 245 11.23 6.91 7.94
N VAL A 246 10.81 6.41 9.08
CA VAL A 246 9.56 5.68 9.28
C VAL A 246 8.72 6.48 10.27
N MET A 247 7.47 6.74 9.93
CA MET A 247 6.51 7.40 10.80
C MET A 247 5.21 6.63 10.71
N ALA A 248 4.85 5.92 11.76
CA ALA A 248 3.64 5.12 11.83
C ALA A 248 2.74 5.58 12.97
N TYR A 249 1.46 5.71 12.68
CA TYR A 249 0.41 6.21 13.56
C TYR A 249 -0.21 5.09 14.39
N PRO A 250 -1.07 5.34 15.36
CA PRO A 250 -1.93 6.51 15.52
C PRO A 250 -1.27 7.74 16.17
N LEU A 251 -1.96 8.89 16.03
CA LEU A 251 -1.56 10.21 16.56
C LEU A 251 -2.46 10.72 17.70
N ASP A 252 -3.42 9.95 18.15
CA ASP A 252 -4.50 10.36 19.04
C ASP A 252 -4.04 10.90 20.41
N CYS A 253 -2.80 10.59 20.81
CA CYS A 253 -2.21 11.04 22.06
C CYS A 253 -1.01 11.99 21.86
N ILE A 254 -0.92 12.67 20.73
CA ILE A 254 0.24 13.49 20.39
C ILE A 254 -0.14 14.97 20.41
N ALA A 255 0.60 15.77 21.19
CA ALA A 255 0.35 17.20 21.31
C ALA A 255 0.55 17.96 19.99
N GLU A 256 1.43 17.49 19.12
CA GLU A 256 1.74 18.14 17.86
C GLU A 256 1.84 17.11 16.72
N ASP A 257 1.14 17.39 15.63
CA ASP A 257 1.18 16.57 14.41
C ASP A 257 2.60 16.53 13.83
N PRO A 258 3.23 15.34 13.70
CA PRO A 258 4.60 15.23 13.22
C PRO A 258 4.76 15.72 11.78
N LEU A 259 3.72 15.71 10.95
CA LEU A 259 3.77 16.27 9.60
C LEU A 259 3.86 17.80 9.65
N ILE A 260 3.06 18.44 10.51
CA ILE A 260 3.14 19.91 10.75
C ILE A 260 4.52 20.28 11.30
N THR A 261 5.03 19.52 12.27
CA THR A 261 6.38 19.74 12.80
C THR A 261 7.43 19.68 11.68
N ARG A 262 7.32 18.73 10.75
CA ARG A 262 8.24 18.63 9.60
C ARG A 262 8.14 19.83 8.65
N LEU A 263 6.96 20.32 8.38
CA LEU A 263 6.75 21.51 7.55
C LEU A 263 7.34 22.75 8.22
N ARG A 264 7.20 22.90 9.54
CA ARG A 264 7.76 24.02 10.32
C ARG A 264 9.30 24.03 10.36
N THR A 265 9.94 22.87 10.21
CA THR A 265 11.40 22.77 10.19
C THR A 265 12.03 23.10 8.84
N ILE A 266 11.26 23.52 7.82
CA ILE A 266 11.80 23.96 6.54
C ILE A 266 12.45 25.33 6.71
N PRO A 267 13.80 25.43 6.58
CA PRO A 267 14.48 26.71 6.59
C PRO A 267 14.29 27.40 5.23
N ASN A 268 14.42 28.72 5.20
CA ASN A 268 14.38 29.53 3.97
C ASN A 268 13.19 29.14 3.05
N PRO A 269 11.95 29.37 3.49
CA PRO A 269 10.75 28.97 2.74
C PRO A 269 10.68 29.57 1.33
N ASP A 270 11.26 30.74 1.10
CA ASP A 270 11.34 31.43 -0.19
C ASP A 270 12.06 30.63 -1.30
N HIS A 271 12.85 29.63 -0.92
CA HIS A 271 13.49 28.69 -1.82
C HIS A 271 12.89 27.28 -1.77
N ALA A 272 11.77 27.11 -1.07
CA ALA A 272 11.14 25.80 -0.93
C ALA A 272 10.13 25.53 -2.06
N VAL A 273 10.14 24.25 -2.50
CA VAL A 273 9.13 23.71 -3.43
C VAL A 273 8.43 22.57 -2.71
N ILE A 274 7.11 22.67 -2.58
CA ILE A 274 6.28 21.73 -1.83
C ILE A 274 5.17 21.21 -2.75
N ARG A 275 5.06 19.88 -2.86
CA ARG A 275 3.97 19.20 -3.54
C ARG A 275 3.29 18.26 -2.55
N VAL A 276 1.98 18.32 -2.48
CA VAL A 276 1.13 17.44 -1.67
C VAL A 276 0.17 16.72 -2.58
N ALA A 277 0.16 15.39 -2.52
CA ALA A 277 -0.93 14.59 -3.08
C ALA A 277 -1.55 13.76 -1.98
N THR A 278 -2.88 13.77 -1.91
CA THR A 278 -3.66 13.01 -0.94
C THR A 278 -5.02 12.67 -1.50
N SER A 279 -5.64 11.58 -1.07
CA SER A 279 -7.02 11.29 -1.49
C SER A 279 -8.07 11.95 -0.60
N GLY A 280 -7.72 12.40 0.60
CA GLY A 280 -8.62 13.13 1.49
C GLY A 280 -7.90 14.26 2.21
N LEU A 281 -8.54 15.42 2.34
CA LEU A 281 -8.02 16.58 3.06
C LEU A 281 -9.18 17.22 3.83
N THR A 282 -9.63 16.53 4.90
CA THR A 282 -10.87 16.87 5.60
C THR A 282 -10.66 17.08 7.10
N ASN A 283 -11.54 17.90 7.69
CA ASN A 283 -11.63 18.14 9.11
C ASN A 283 -10.47 18.95 9.73
N GLU A 284 -10.33 18.91 11.04
CA GLU A 284 -9.47 19.80 11.81
C GLU A 284 -7.97 19.59 11.52
N ARG A 285 -7.53 18.34 11.40
CA ARG A 285 -6.13 18.04 11.06
C ARG A 285 -5.76 18.63 9.70
N ALA A 286 -6.61 18.42 8.71
CA ALA A 286 -6.42 18.97 7.37
C ALA A 286 -6.42 20.50 7.37
N ARG A 287 -7.29 21.15 8.19
CA ARG A 287 -7.29 22.60 8.36
C ARG A 287 -5.94 23.10 8.86
N ARG A 288 -5.38 22.49 9.91
CA ARG A 288 -4.07 22.84 10.47
C ARG A 288 -2.92 22.64 9.47
N ILE A 289 -2.96 21.55 8.67
CA ILE A 289 -1.98 21.30 7.61
C ILE A 289 -2.11 22.38 6.52
N ALA A 290 -3.34 22.73 6.09
CA ALA A 290 -3.57 23.75 5.09
C ALA A 290 -3.06 25.14 5.55
N GLU A 291 -3.31 25.51 6.81
CA GLU A 291 -2.78 26.75 7.41
C GLU A 291 -1.26 26.79 7.39
N GLU A 292 -0.61 25.67 7.67
CA GLU A 292 0.85 25.59 7.62
C GLU A 292 1.40 25.69 6.18
N LEU A 293 0.74 25.07 5.20
CA LEU A 293 1.08 25.20 3.78
C LEU A 293 0.92 26.65 3.31
N VAL A 294 -0.15 27.33 3.74
CA VAL A 294 -0.38 28.77 3.46
C VAL A 294 0.68 29.64 4.12
N ARG A 295 1.05 29.36 5.37
CA ARG A 295 2.16 30.06 6.05
C ARG A 295 3.45 29.99 5.23
N LEU A 296 3.79 28.78 4.74
CA LEU A 296 4.98 28.58 3.89
C LEU A 296 4.84 29.29 2.54
N ARG A 297 3.65 29.24 1.93
CA ARG A 297 3.36 29.94 0.66
C ARG A 297 3.53 31.47 0.82
N LYS A 298 3.01 32.05 1.88
CA LYS A 298 3.17 33.49 2.18
C LYS A 298 4.61 33.88 2.51
N ALA A 299 5.41 32.92 3.00
CA ALA A 299 6.84 33.09 3.22
C ALA A 299 7.70 32.85 1.94
N GLY A 300 7.06 32.71 0.78
CA GLY A 300 7.75 32.63 -0.52
C GLY A 300 7.85 31.22 -1.12
N ALA A 301 7.44 30.17 -0.41
CA ALA A 301 7.47 28.80 -0.96
C ALA A 301 6.55 28.66 -2.16
N TRP A 302 6.96 27.81 -3.11
CA TRP A 302 6.05 27.34 -4.14
C TRP A 302 5.30 26.11 -3.65
N VAL A 303 3.97 26.17 -3.62
CA VAL A 303 3.13 25.12 -3.03
C VAL A 303 2.03 24.69 -4.01
N LYS A 304 1.96 23.37 -4.26
CA LYS A 304 0.87 22.71 -5.01
C LYS A 304 0.21 21.62 -4.19
N VAL A 305 -1.11 21.52 -4.24
CA VAL A 305 -1.91 20.51 -3.53
C VAL A 305 -2.87 19.83 -4.50
N MET A 306 -2.78 18.51 -4.62
CA MET A 306 -3.73 17.66 -5.35
C MET A 306 -4.50 16.80 -4.35
N HIS A 307 -5.82 16.82 -4.41
CA HIS A 307 -6.68 16.02 -3.54
C HIS A 307 -7.89 15.47 -4.30
N THR A 308 -8.45 14.36 -3.83
CA THR A 308 -9.58 13.68 -4.49
C THR A 308 -10.87 13.82 -3.72
N ALA A 309 -10.99 13.12 -2.59
CA ALA A 309 -12.21 13.17 -1.78
C ALA A 309 -12.19 14.43 -0.91
N GLY A 310 -13.05 15.37 -1.27
CA GLY A 310 -13.48 16.44 -0.43
C GLY A 310 -12.43 17.08 0.49
N ALA A 311 -11.62 17.99 -0.02
CA ALA A 311 -11.22 19.05 0.88
C ALA A 311 -12.52 19.71 1.37
N GLY A 312 -12.78 19.69 2.67
CA GLY A 312 -13.94 20.37 3.24
C GLY A 312 -13.95 21.84 2.80
N PRO A 313 -15.10 22.51 2.71
CA PRO A 313 -15.18 23.88 2.20
C PRO A 313 -14.23 24.84 2.92
N VAL A 314 -14.03 24.65 4.22
CA VAL A 314 -13.09 25.44 5.02
C VAL A 314 -11.64 25.24 4.55
N VAL A 315 -11.22 24.01 4.30
CA VAL A 315 -9.84 23.72 3.85
C VAL A 315 -9.60 24.30 2.45
N ARG A 316 -10.59 24.19 1.55
CA ARG A 316 -10.53 24.80 0.21
C ARG A 316 -10.36 26.31 0.28
N SER A 317 -11.21 26.98 1.07
CA SER A 317 -11.15 28.44 1.28
C SER A 317 -9.76 28.87 1.78
N ILE A 318 -9.22 28.18 2.80
CA ILE A 318 -7.89 28.48 3.34
C ILE A 318 -6.81 28.39 2.26
N LEU A 319 -6.80 27.31 1.47
CA LEU A 319 -5.79 27.12 0.42
C LEU A 319 -5.92 28.16 -0.70
N ASP A 320 -7.16 28.43 -1.16
CA ASP A 320 -7.45 29.37 -2.25
C ASP A 320 -7.11 30.81 -1.84
N GLU A 321 -7.58 31.26 -0.70
CA GLU A 321 -7.29 32.60 -0.13
C GLU A 321 -5.80 32.75 0.21
N GLY A 322 -5.15 31.64 0.57
CA GLY A 322 -3.72 31.59 0.82
C GLY A 322 -2.84 31.60 -0.43
N GLY A 323 -3.42 31.59 -1.64
CA GLY A 323 -2.70 31.57 -2.90
C GLY A 323 -1.97 30.26 -3.20
N VAL A 324 -2.45 29.14 -2.63
CA VAL A 324 -1.95 27.80 -2.91
C VAL A 324 -2.61 27.28 -4.19
N THR A 325 -1.81 26.81 -5.15
CA THR A 325 -2.35 26.16 -6.34
C THR A 325 -2.88 24.77 -5.97
N ARG A 326 -4.19 24.54 -6.14
CA ARG A 326 -4.78 23.22 -5.87
C ARG A 326 -5.55 22.64 -7.03
N LEU A 327 -5.66 21.32 -7.07
CA LEU A 327 -6.47 20.54 -7.99
C LEU A 327 -7.34 19.56 -7.20
N ASP A 328 -8.64 19.59 -7.45
CA ASP A 328 -9.63 18.64 -6.91
C ASP A 328 -9.96 17.62 -7.99
N THR A 329 -9.42 16.42 -7.87
CA THR A 329 -9.54 15.39 -8.93
C THR A 329 -10.90 14.68 -8.92
N GLN A 330 -11.73 14.86 -7.89
CA GLN A 330 -13.08 14.26 -7.85
C GLN A 330 -14.14 15.11 -8.58
N THR A 331 -13.95 16.41 -8.63
CA THR A 331 -14.95 17.32 -9.25
C THR A 331 -14.74 17.46 -10.75
N CYS A 332 -13.63 16.97 -11.28
CA CYS A 332 -13.18 17.20 -12.65
C CYS A 332 -13.77 16.20 -13.62
N GLY A 333 -14.56 15.38 -13.56
CA GLY A 333 -14.94 14.42 -14.64
C GLY A 333 -16.42 14.33 -14.97
N GLY A 334 -17.33 14.91 -14.16
CA GLY A 334 -18.78 14.86 -14.43
C GLY A 334 -19.36 13.45 -14.53
N ALA A 335 -18.54 12.40 -14.43
CA ALA A 335 -18.93 10.99 -14.52
C ALA A 335 -19.25 10.40 -13.13
N PRO A 336 -20.07 9.34 -13.07
CA PRO A 336 -20.32 8.65 -11.81
C PRO A 336 -19.01 8.19 -11.17
N ALA A 337 -18.92 8.29 -9.85
CA ALA A 337 -17.70 8.05 -9.05
C ALA A 337 -17.01 6.69 -9.28
N ASN A 338 -17.63 5.75 -9.96
CA ASN A 338 -17.11 4.42 -10.22
C ASN A 338 -16.36 4.28 -11.56
N ASP A 339 -16.48 5.27 -12.47
CA ASP A 339 -15.92 5.18 -13.83
C ASP A 339 -14.81 6.20 -14.10
N VAL A 340 -14.46 7.01 -13.10
CA VAL A 340 -13.44 8.08 -13.23
C VAL A 340 -12.16 7.62 -12.56
N SER A 341 -11.05 7.77 -13.25
CA SER A 341 -9.74 7.67 -12.61
C SER A 341 -9.52 8.84 -11.66
N PHE A 342 -8.89 8.59 -10.52
CA PHE A 342 -8.65 9.61 -9.51
C PHE A 342 -7.34 9.41 -8.76
N ASN A 343 -6.81 10.50 -8.22
CA ASN A 343 -5.63 10.45 -7.37
C ASN A 343 -5.92 9.72 -6.05
N HIS A 344 -5.21 8.63 -5.81
CA HIS A 344 -5.20 7.91 -4.53
C HIS A 344 -3.79 7.88 -3.91
N SER A 345 -2.82 8.56 -4.51
CA SER A 345 -1.48 8.69 -3.93
C SER A 345 -1.50 9.52 -2.64
N LYS A 346 -0.62 9.17 -1.70
CA LYS A 346 -0.38 9.93 -0.49
C LYS A 346 1.10 10.22 -0.44
N MET A 347 1.44 11.47 -0.74
CA MET A 347 2.84 11.92 -0.73
C MET A 347 2.98 13.39 -0.37
N LEU A 348 4.08 13.70 0.27
CA LEU A 348 4.57 15.04 0.51
C LEU A 348 6.00 15.13 -0.02
N LEU A 349 6.21 15.96 -1.05
CA LEU A 349 7.51 16.17 -1.67
C LEU A 349 8.00 17.58 -1.34
N VAL A 350 9.17 17.66 -0.74
CA VAL A 350 9.73 18.94 -0.32
C VAL A 350 11.17 19.04 -0.79
N SER A 351 11.52 20.17 -1.44
CA SER A 351 12.91 20.58 -1.60
C SER A 351 13.11 21.99 -1.09
N TYR A 352 14.26 22.27 -0.46
CA TYR A 352 14.58 23.57 0.11
C TYR A 352 16.10 23.78 0.18
N LEU A 353 16.54 25.01 0.36
CA LEU A 353 17.94 25.31 0.63
C LEU A 353 18.25 25.24 2.14
N SER A 354 19.26 24.46 2.50
CA SER A 354 19.81 24.39 3.86
C SER A 354 21.31 24.63 3.79
N ALA A 355 21.78 25.68 4.44
CA ALA A 355 23.19 26.08 4.39
C ALA A 355 23.78 26.14 2.96
N GLY A 356 23.01 26.69 2.01
CA GLY A 356 23.41 26.81 0.61
C GLY A 356 23.29 25.54 -0.24
N THR A 357 22.92 24.40 0.37
CA THR A 357 22.74 23.13 -0.34
C THR A 357 21.27 22.79 -0.52
N ARG A 358 20.88 22.33 -1.73
CA ARG A 358 19.52 21.84 -1.98
C ARG A 358 19.31 20.51 -1.25
N THR A 359 18.31 20.47 -0.40
CA THR A 359 17.91 19.29 0.38
C THR A 359 16.57 18.78 -0.16
N TYR A 360 16.43 17.46 -0.22
CA TYR A 360 15.24 16.78 -0.70
C TYR A 360 14.67 15.89 0.39
N ARG A 361 13.35 15.89 0.53
CA ARG A 361 12.61 14.99 1.41
C ARG A 361 11.31 14.58 0.74
N SER A 362 11.14 13.30 0.55
CA SER A 362 9.92 12.74 -0.05
C SER A 362 9.31 11.75 0.93
N TRP A 363 8.06 11.98 1.29
CA TRP A 363 7.24 11.05 2.08
C TRP A 363 6.22 10.38 1.17
N VAL A 364 6.09 9.07 1.32
CA VAL A 364 5.10 8.25 0.63
C VAL A 364 4.50 7.27 1.63
N GLY A 365 3.19 7.01 1.52
CA GLY A 365 2.56 6.04 2.41
C GLY A 365 1.05 5.95 2.27
N SER A 366 0.36 5.81 3.39
CA SER A 366 -1.07 5.58 3.47
C SER A 366 -1.89 6.75 4.04
N ASP A 367 -1.25 7.72 4.71
CA ASP A 367 -1.90 8.81 5.45
C ASP A 367 -2.63 9.81 4.53
N ASN A 368 -3.93 9.92 4.73
CA ASN A 368 -4.78 10.87 3.99
C ASN A 368 -4.68 12.32 4.46
N MET A 369 -3.85 12.63 5.47
CA MET A 369 -3.73 13.97 6.06
C MET A 369 -5.06 14.50 6.60
N ALA A 370 -5.90 13.61 7.12
CA ALA A 370 -7.24 13.90 7.64
C ALA A 370 -7.41 13.37 9.08
N ASP A 371 -8.47 13.77 9.77
CA ASP A 371 -8.77 13.31 11.13
C ASP A 371 -8.93 11.79 11.23
N SER A 372 -9.43 11.13 10.17
CA SER A 372 -9.56 9.68 10.14
C SER A 372 -8.23 8.94 10.34
N SER A 373 -7.13 9.56 9.95
CA SER A 373 -5.79 9.00 10.14
C SER A 373 -5.29 9.09 11.58
N ILE A 374 -5.85 10.00 12.41
CA ILE A 374 -5.36 10.24 13.77
C ILE A 374 -5.44 8.97 14.63
N ASN A 375 -6.54 8.24 14.51
CA ASN A 375 -6.79 7.02 15.29
C ASN A 375 -6.43 5.73 14.55
N SER A 376 -5.94 5.82 13.32
CA SER A 376 -5.70 4.67 12.44
C SER A 376 -4.23 4.22 12.47
N ASP A 377 -3.99 2.95 12.19
CA ASP A 377 -2.65 2.49 11.82
C ASP A 377 -2.33 2.99 10.41
N GLU A 378 -1.59 4.06 10.32
CA GLU A 378 -1.06 4.65 9.08
C GLU A 378 0.46 4.53 9.05
N LEU A 379 1.02 4.62 7.86
CA LEU A 379 2.45 4.59 7.65
C LEU A 379 2.87 5.61 6.60
N MET A 380 3.86 6.43 6.93
CA MET A 380 4.60 7.26 5.99
C MET A 380 6.09 6.93 6.08
N VAL A 381 6.75 6.76 4.95
CA VAL A 381 8.21 6.58 4.89
C VAL A 381 8.87 7.73 4.14
N GLN A 382 10.05 8.14 4.62
CA GLN A 382 10.84 9.23 4.04
C GLN A 382 12.05 8.70 3.28
N VAL A 383 12.32 9.28 2.12
CA VAL A 383 13.58 9.10 1.37
C VAL A 383 14.24 10.46 1.10
N PRO A 384 15.60 10.56 1.23
CA PRO A 384 16.31 11.82 1.05
C PRO A 384 16.89 12.01 -0.35
N GLN A 385 16.87 11.00 -1.22
CA GLN A 385 17.58 11.03 -2.49
C GLN A 385 16.90 11.96 -3.50
N GLN A 386 17.70 12.79 -4.15
CA GLN A 386 17.26 13.66 -5.23
C GLN A 386 16.61 12.89 -6.37
N VAL A 387 17.20 11.79 -6.81
CA VAL A 387 16.66 10.96 -7.91
C VAL A 387 15.25 10.42 -7.59
N HIS A 388 14.99 10.07 -6.33
CA HIS A 388 13.64 9.63 -5.91
C HIS A 388 12.66 10.80 -5.85
N TYR A 389 13.12 11.97 -5.37
CA TYR A 389 12.31 13.20 -5.39
C TYR A 389 11.92 13.59 -6.82
N GLU A 390 12.85 13.54 -7.77
CA GLU A 390 12.61 13.85 -9.18
C GLU A 390 11.60 12.88 -9.80
N ALA A 391 11.79 11.57 -9.63
CA ALA A 391 10.86 10.57 -10.16
C ALA A 391 9.45 10.69 -9.55
N LEU A 392 9.34 11.01 -8.25
CA LEU A 392 8.05 11.28 -7.60
C LEU A 392 7.43 12.60 -8.07
N THR A 393 8.25 13.60 -8.37
CA THR A 393 7.81 14.88 -8.96
C THR A 393 7.25 14.66 -10.36
N ASP A 394 7.93 13.89 -11.20
CA ASP A 394 7.46 13.54 -12.55
C ASP A 394 6.12 12.81 -12.49
N PHE A 395 5.98 11.86 -11.55
CA PHE A 395 4.70 11.18 -11.31
C PHE A 395 3.60 12.14 -10.85
N PHE A 396 3.90 13.06 -9.92
CA PHE A 396 2.96 14.07 -9.46
C PHE A 396 2.51 14.98 -10.60
N ASP A 397 3.47 15.53 -11.36
CA ASP A 397 3.18 16.48 -12.43
C ASP A 397 2.45 15.79 -13.60
N PHE A 398 2.77 14.52 -13.92
CA PHE A 398 2.01 13.72 -14.87
C PHE A 398 0.55 13.51 -14.41
N THR A 399 0.34 13.08 -13.16
CA THR A 399 -1.00 12.89 -12.60
C THR A 399 -1.79 14.20 -12.61
N TRP A 400 -1.14 15.29 -12.19
CA TRP A 400 -1.74 16.62 -12.23
C TRP A 400 -2.24 17.02 -13.63
N GLN A 401 -1.41 16.82 -14.65
CA GLN A 401 -1.77 17.17 -16.04
C GLN A 401 -2.95 16.33 -16.54
N ARG A 402 -2.94 15.04 -16.23
CA ARG A 402 -4.02 14.12 -16.64
C ARG A 402 -5.34 14.46 -15.97
N GLU A 403 -5.32 14.68 -14.68
CA GLU A 403 -6.52 15.04 -13.91
C GLU A 403 -7.03 16.43 -14.27
N ALA A 404 -6.15 17.43 -14.45
CA ALA A 404 -6.53 18.76 -14.87
C ALA A 404 -7.14 18.81 -16.29
N ALA A 405 -6.74 17.92 -17.18
CA ALA A 405 -7.32 17.81 -18.52
C ALA A 405 -8.76 17.25 -18.52
N GLN A 406 -9.21 16.65 -17.42
CA GLN A 406 -10.59 16.18 -17.21
C GLN A 406 -11.48 17.29 -16.59
N CYS A 407 -10.88 18.35 -16.05
CA CYS A 407 -11.55 19.54 -15.54
C CYS A 407 -11.88 20.54 -16.64
#